data_760f69bf236ea91f1707bd3e2aab069a
#
_entry.id   760f69bf236ea91f1707bd3e2aab069a
#
_cell.length_a   1.000
_cell.length_b   1.000
_cell.length_c   1.000
_cell.angle_alpha   90.00
_cell.angle_beta   90.00
_cell.angle_gamma   90.00
#
_symmetry.space_group_name_H-M   'P 1'
#
loop_
_entity.id
_entity.type
_entity.pdbx_description
1 polymer ?
#
loop_
_entity_poly.entity_id
_entity_poly.type
_entity_poly.pdbx_seq_one_letter_code
_entity_poly.pdbx_strand_id
1 'polypeptide(L)'
;MKKERQDVIKAGDVIGGRYKIIKKIGQGGMSDIYLASDNQDGIYRAVKILRKTEGIVNRGIYRNVFVSEVNMMKHCVHPAFPKIIDNFEDDPYIIVMEYIEGESLDKVILRKGGQSEEKVIEWAKQLCYLLDYLPQQNPPVIYRDMKPSNIILESNGTLHLVDFGAARVYKADGITDTMIFGTRGYASPEQHCLRQTDCRADLFSLGMTLHHLLTGIDPRSSGYMYASVRNWNLSLSKRIEKIVDKCTAINPEDRYQNCNELLYDLEHIKDPENIFFEKGKKTWRMFRHMYQQLFLG
;
A
#
# COMPACT_ATOMS: atom_id res chain seq x y z
N MET A 1 34.86 13.93 -16.61
CA MET A 1 33.39 13.66 -16.63
C MET A 1 32.75 14.57 -15.58
N LYS A 2 31.98 15.58 -15.98
CA LYS A 2 31.26 16.45 -15.05
C LYS A 2 30.10 15.58 -14.45
N LYS A 3 30.06 15.41 -13.11
CA LYS A 3 28.86 14.93 -12.41
C LYS A 3 27.74 15.91 -12.73
N GLU A 4 26.77 15.51 -13.53
CA GLU A 4 25.51 16.24 -13.64
C GLU A 4 24.92 16.26 -12.22
N ARG A 5 24.95 17.43 -11.59
CA ARG A 5 24.21 17.67 -10.35
C ARG A 5 22.73 17.55 -10.72
N GLN A 6 22.06 16.52 -10.21
CA GLN A 6 20.60 16.57 -10.14
C GLN A 6 20.24 17.87 -9.41
N ASP A 7 19.53 18.76 -10.07
CA ASP A 7 19.01 19.95 -9.42
C ASP A 7 18.09 19.50 -8.29
N VAL A 8 18.54 19.72 -7.06
CA VAL A 8 17.80 19.35 -5.85
C VAL A 8 16.61 20.31 -5.77
N ILE A 9 15.41 19.78 -5.98
CA ILE A 9 14.16 20.54 -5.85
C ILE A 9 14.04 21.09 -4.44
N LYS A 10 13.78 22.39 -4.32
CA LYS A 10 13.75 23.15 -3.08
C LYS A 10 12.40 23.79 -2.85
N ALA A 11 12.12 24.17 -1.60
CA ALA A 11 10.99 24.99 -1.28
C ALA A 11 11.03 26.30 -2.09
N GLY A 12 9.90 26.65 -2.71
CA GLY A 12 9.76 27.82 -3.58
C GLY A 12 9.89 27.51 -5.08
N ASP A 13 10.45 26.38 -5.49
CA ASP A 13 10.47 25.97 -6.89
C ASP A 13 9.05 25.76 -7.42
N VAL A 14 8.84 26.05 -8.71
CA VAL A 14 7.52 25.92 -9.35
C VAL A 14 7.58 24.88 -10.47
N ILE A 15 6.85 23.79 -10.29
CA ILE A 15 6.76 22.70 -11.26
C ILE A 15 5.66 23.01 -12.27
N GLY A 16 5.96 22.84 -13.56
CA GLY A 16 5.01 23.06 -14.66
C GLY A 16 4.39 24.47 -14.68
N GLY A 17 5.06 25.47 -14.10
CA GLY A 17 4.53 26.84 -13.98
C GLY A 17 3.34 26.98 -13.02
N ARG A 18 2.93 25.90 -12.34
CA ARG A 18 1.69 25.83 -11.55
C ARG A 18 1.90 25.41 -10.10
N TYR A 19 2.67 24.36 -9.84
CA TYR A 19 2.76 23.73 -8.52
C TYR A 19 3.96 24.26 -7.75
N LYS A 20 3.73 25.14 -6.77
CA LYS A 20 4.81 25.71 -5.93
C LYS A 20 5.16 24.78 -4.79
N ILE A 21 6.39 24.27 -4.79
CA ILE A 21 6.90 23.36 -3.76
C ILE A 21 6.98 24.06 -2.41
N ILE A 22 6.42 23.42 -1.38
CA ILE A 22 6.44 23.88 0.01
C ILE A 22 7.53 23.18 0.78
N LYS A 23 7.51 21.83 0.78
CA LYS A 23 8.48 21.01 1.51
C LYS A 23 8.47 19.56 1.01
N LYS A 24 9.55 18.84 1.25
CA LYS A 24 9.61 17.38 1.08
C LYS A 24 8.81 16.72 2.21
N ILE A 25 7.94 15.77 1.87
CA ILE A 25 7.08 15.02 2.82
C ILE A 25 7.37 13.53 2.86
N GLY A 26 8.03 12.99 1.83
CA GLY A 26 8.40 11.57 1.76
C GLY A 26 9.59 11.32 0.87
N GLN A 27 10.19 10.12 1.05
CA GLN A 27 11.27 9.63 0.21
C GLN A 27 11.13 8.12 0.05
N GLY A 28 10.99 7.67 -1.19
CA GLY A 28 10.98 6.25 -1.55
C GLY A 28 12.31 5.79 -2.16
N GLY A 29 12.39 4.54 -2.56
CA GLY A 29 13.57 3.99 -3.24
C GLY A 29 13.90 4.71 -4.56
N MET A 30 12.89 5.03 -5.35
CA MET A 30 13.03 5.60 -6.70
C MET A 30 12.42 7.00 -6.84
N SER A 31 11.85 7.58 -5.79
CA SER A 31 11.16 8.87 -5.87
C SER A 31 11.25 9.68 -4.59
N ASP A 32 11.11 10.98 -4.74
CA ASP A 32 10.90 11.93 -3.67
C ASP A 32 9.48 12.50 -3.77
N ILE A 33 8.82 12.70 -2.63
CA ILE A 33 7.47 13.24 -2.55
C ILE A 33 7.51 14.60 -1.85
N TYR A 34 6.88 15.58 -2.48
CA TYR A 34 6.81 16.95 -1.99
C TYR A 34 5.36 17.38 -1.78
N LEU A 35 5.13 18.20 -0.78
CA LEU A 35 3.93 19.00 -0.66
C LEU A 35 4.09 20.25 -1.53
N ALA A 36 3.10 20.54 -2.35
CA ALA A 36 3.02 21.76 -3.16
C ALA A 36 1.68 22.46 -2.99
N SER A 37 1.64 23.77 -3.23
CA SER A 37 0.41 24.55 -3.42
C SER A 37 0.15 24.70 -4.91
N ASP A 38 -1.05 24.41 -5.34
CA ASP A 38 -1.52 24.64 -6.69
C ASP A 38 -1.86 26.12 -6.85
N ASN A 39 -1.16 26.84 -7.71
CA ASN A 39 -1.36 28.28 -7.91
C ASN A 39 -2.71 28.62 -8.60
N GLN A 40 -3.43 27.63 -9.14
CA GLN A 40 -4.72 27.85 -9.79
C GLN A 40 -5.88 27.89 -8.79
N ASP A 41 -5.89 27.00 -7.80
CA ASP A 41 -6.99 26.83 -6.85
C ASP A 41 -6.59 26.99 -5.38
N GLY A 42 -5.28 27.11 -5.09
CA GLY A 42 -4.75 27.22 -3.74
C GLY A 42 -4.73 25.90 -2.96
N ILE A 43 -5.16 24.79 -3.59
CA ILE A 43 -5.25 23.49 -2.94
C ILE A 43 -3.87 22.83 -2.82
N TYR A 44 -3.64 22.11 -1.73
CA TYR A 44 -2.42 21.33 -1.58
C TYR A 44 -2.44 20.08 -2.45
N ARG A 45 -1.27 19.80 -3.05
CA ARG A 45 -1.04 18.62 -3.90
C ARG A 45 0.18 17.86 -3.41
N ALA A 46 0.20 16.55 -3.64
CA ALA A 46 1.39 15.74 -3.51
C ALA A 46 2.08 15.67 -4.89
N VAL A 47 3.38 15.98 -4.91
CA VAL A 47 4.19 15.95 -6.13
C VAL A 47 5.26 14.87 -5.97
N LYS A 48 5.11 13.78 -6.72
CA LYS A 48 6.04 12.66 -6.75
C LYS A 48 7.01 12.84 -7.91
N ILE A 49 8.30 12.87 -7.61
CA ILE A 49 9.37 13.10 -8.58
C ILE A 49 10.27 11.88 -8.61
N LEU A 50 10.39 11.24 -9.78
CA LEU A 50 11.23 10.08 -9.94
C LEU A 50 12.69 10.52 -9.97
N ARG A 51 13.52 9.86 -9.13
CA ARG A 51 14.97 10.10 -9.08
C ARG A 51 15.69 9.16 -10.04
N LYS A 52 16.69 9.69 -10.73
CA LYS A 52 17.67 8.86 -11.43
C LYS A 52 18.51 8.11 -10.40
N THR A 53 18.37 6.81 -10.34
CA THR A 53 19.19 5.97 -9.44
C THR A 53 20.48 5.58 -10.15
N GLU A 54 21.62 5.78 -9.52
CA GLU A 54 22.91 5.30 -10.03
C GLU A 54 22.82 3.77 -10.23
N GLY A 55 23.11 3.30 -11.44
CA GLY A 55 23.04 1.87 -11.81
C GLY A 55 21.89 1.47 -12.74
N ILE A 56 20.82 2.26 -12.88
CA ILE A 56 19.81 2.06 -13.92
C ILE A 56 20.17 2.99 -15.09
N VAL A 57 20.98 2.51 -16.01
CA VAL A 57 21.47 3.29 -17.17
C VAL A 57 20.39 3.48 -18.25
N ASN A 58 19.27 2.77 -18.16
CA ASN A 58 18.27 2.73 -19.23
C ASN A 58 17.09 3.69 -18.95
N ARG A 59 17.05 4.82 -19.68
CA ARG A 59 15.92 5.78 -19.65
C ARG A 59 14.57 5.10 -19.91
N GLY A 60 14.53 4.03 -20.68
CA GLY A 60 13.32 3.27 -20.98
C GLY A 60 12.68 2.62 -19.74
N ILE A 61 13.49 2.16 -18.79
CA ILE A 61 12.99 1.54 -17.56
C ILE A 61 12.25 2.59 -16.70
N TYR A 62 12.85 3.78 -16.51
CA TYR A 62 12.21 4.86 -15.73
C TYR A 62 10.89 5.32 -16.35
N ARG A 63 10.89 5.49 -17.68
CA ARG A 63 9.68 5.85 -18.40
C ARG A 63 8.60 4.79 -18.25
N ASN A 64 8.95 3.50 -18.34
CA ASN A 64 8.00 2.42 -18.18
C ASN A 64 7.41 2.36 -16.76
N VAL A 65 8.21 2.55 -15.73
CA VAL A 65 7.76 2.61 -14.33
C VAL A 65 6.80 3.78 -14.15
N PHE A 66 7.16 4.97 -14.63
CA PHE A 66 6.32 6.17 -14.57
C PHE A 66 4.99 5.97 -15.30
N VAL A 67 5.03 5.53 -16.57
CA VAL A 67 3.81 5.31 -17.39
C VAL A 67 2.92 4.24 -16.76
N SER A 68 3.51 3.18 -16.20
CA SER A 68 2.75 2.14 -15.50
C SER A 68 2.03 2.71 -14.29
N GLU A 69 2.70 3.50 -13.45
CA GLU A 69 2.09 4.10 -12.25
C GLU A 69 0.98 5.08 -12.61
N VAL A 70 1.21 5.98 -13.58
CA VAL A 70 0.19 6.92 -14.07
C VAL A 70 -1.04 6.17 -14.58
N ASN A 71 -0.85 5.10 -15.36
CA ASN A 71 -1.95 4.30 -15.88
C ASN A 71 -2.70 3.57 -14.76
N MET A 72 -1.99 3.03 -13.76
CA MET A 72 -2.64 2.40 -12.60
C MET A 72 -3.49 3.39 -11.81
N MET A 73 -2.97 4.57 -11.53
CA MET A 73 -3.72 5.61 -10.82
C MET A 73 -4.95 6.10 -11.61
N LYS A 74 -4.87 6.16 -12.94
CA LYS A 74 -6.02 6.50 -13.80
C LYS A 74 -7.05 5.36 -13.88
N HIS A 75 -6.61 4.12 -13.76
CA HIS A 75 -7.45 2.93 -13.83
C HIS A 75 -8.17 2.64 -12.50
N CYS A 76 -7.47 2.80 -11.38
CA CYS A 76 -8.00 2.53 -10.04
C CYS A 76 -8.57 3.82 -9.44
N VAL A 77 -9.86 4.07 -9.65
CA VAL A 77 -10.54 5.26 -9.13
C VAL A 77 -11.38 4.90 -7.91
N HIS A 78 -10.89 5.26 -6.72
CA HIS A 78 -11.56 5.00 -5.45
C HIS A 78 -11.32 6.16 -4.47
N PRO A 79 -12.29 6.55 -3.62
CA PRO A 79 -12.11 7.67 -2.67
C PRO A 79 -10.91 7.54 -1.73
N ALA A 80 -10.53 6.31 -1.38
CA ALA A 80 -9.35 6.04 -0.55
C ALA A 80 -8.02 5.98 -1.33
N PHE A 81 -8.00 6.32 -2.61
CA PHE A 81 -6.81 6.42 -3.43
C PHE A 81 -6.63 7.85 -3.90
N PRO A 82 -5.42 8.43 -3.91
CA PRO A 82 -5.20 9.78 -4.38
C PRO A 82 -5.49 9.87 -5.88
N LYS A 83 -6.29 10.85 -6.29
CA LYS A 83 -6.55 11.12 -7.70
C LYS A 83 -5.32 11.75 -8.35
N ILE A 84 -5.01 11.33 -9.56
CA ILE A 84 -4.01 12.01 -10.38
C ILE A 84 -4.59 13.35 -10.87
N ILE A 85 -3.81 14.42 -10.72
CA ILE A 85 -4.19 15.79 -11.12
C ILE A 85 -3.47 16.14 -12.42
N ASP A 86 -2.15 15.83 -12.48
CA ASP A 86 -1.32 16.17 -13.63
C ASP A 86 -0.13 15.21 -13.71
N ASN A 87 0.54 15.14 -14.87
CA ASN A 87 1.77 14.39 -15.01
C ASN A 87 2.68 15.03 -16.07
N PHE A 88 3.99 14.99 -15.84
CA PHE A 88 5.01 15.51 -16.75
C PHE A 88 5.94 14.36 -17.16
N GLU A 89 6.00 14.09 -18.46
CA GLU A 89 6.78 12.99 -19.06
C GLU A 89 8.20 13.42 -19.47
N ASP A 90 8.59 14.65 -19.15
CA ASP A 90 9.94 15.14 -19.33
C ASP A 90 10.84 14.78 -18.12
N ASP A 91 12.14 14.87 -18.31
CA ASP A 91 13.12 14.57 -17.28
C ASP A 91 13.31 15.78 -16.32
N PRO A 92 12.98 15.65 -15.03
CA PRO A 92 12.53 14.45 -14.31
C PRO A 92 11.04 14.12 -14.54
N TYR A 93 10.69 12.81 -14.52
CA TYR A 93 9.30 12.35 -14.54
C TYR A 93 8.58 12.74 -13.25
N ILE A 94 7.41 13.41 -13.38
CA ILE A 94 6.68 13.96 -12.25
C ILE A 94 5.21 13.56 -12.31
N ILE A 95 4.67 13.11 -11.18
CA ILE A 95 3.24 12.86 -10.97
C ILE A 95 2.73 13.87 -9.94
N VAL A 96 1.69 14.61 -10.29
CA VAL A 96 0.96 15.48 -9.36
C VAL A 96 -0.36 14.80 -9.02
N MET A 97 -0.60 14.62 -7.73
CA MET A 97 -1.79 13.91 -7.25
C MET A 97 -2.42 14.64 -6.06
N GLU A 98 -3.60 14.23 -5.71
CA GLU A 98 -4.31 14.68 -4.51
C GLU A 98 -3.41 14.49 -3.27
N TYR A 99 -3.35 15.52 -2.42
CA TYR A 99 -2.69 15.42 -1.13
C TYR A 99 -3.69 14.91 -0.10
N ILE A 100 -3.40 13.75 0.46
CA ILE A 100 -4.18 13.18 1.56
C ILE A 100 -3.61 13.72 2.86
N GLU A 101 -4.43 14.49 3.59
CA GLU A 101 -4.03 15.07 4.88
C GLU A 101 -4.10 13.99 5.98
N GLY A 102 -2.95 13.68 6.57
CA GLY A 102 -2.88 12.65 7.59
C GLY A 102 -1.45 12.27 7.94
N GLU A 103 -1.33 11.20 8.70
CA GLU A 103 -0.05 10.62 9.12
C GLU A 103 0.08 9.20 8.57
N SER A 104 1.22 8.86 7.96
CA SER A 104 1.47 7.48 7.52
C SER A 104 1.60 6.53 8.71
N LEU A 105 1.13 5.29 8.56
CA LEU A 105 1.11 4.33 9.67
C LEU A 105 2.51 3.97 10.18
N ASP A 106 3.56 4.06 9.35
CA ASP A 106 4.95 3.90 9.81
C ASP A 106 5.36 5.00 10.80
N LYS A 107 4.96 6.26 10.57
CA LYS A 107 5.17 7.36 11.52
C LYS A 107 4.37 7.16 12.80
N VAL A 108 3.13 6.65 12.69
CA VAL A 108 2.32 6.29 13.87
C VAL A 108 3.04 5.24 14.72
N ILE A 109 3.58 4.17 14.09
CA ILE A 109 4.36 3.13 14.77
C ILE A 109 5.63 3.73 15.40
N LEU A 110 6.38 4.52 14.64
CA LEU A 110 7.61 5.14 15.13
C LEU A 110 7.37 5.98 16.40
N ARG A 111 6.24 6.68 16.47
CA ARG A 111 5.90 7.56 17.58
C ARG A 111 5.26 6.83 18.78
N LYS A 112 4.46 5.79 18.53
CA LYS A 112 3.62 5.14 19.54
C LYS A 112 3.99 3.67 19.82
N GLY A 113 4.88 3.07 19.02
CA GLY A 113 5.15 1.63 19.05
C GLY A 113 4.00 0.80 18.50
N GLY A 114 3.91 -0.46 18.90
CA GLY A 114 2.82 -1.37 18.54
C GLY A 114 1.46 -0.81 18.99
N GLN A 115 0.44 -1.05 18.16
CA GLN A 115 -0.92 -0.54 18.38
C GLN A 115 -1.79 -1.61 19.05
N SER A 116 -2.90 -1.20 19.66
CA SER A 116 -3.84 -2.15 20.26
C SER A 116 -4.48 -3.06 19.21
N GLU A 117 -4.80 -4.29 19.62
CA GLU A 117 -5.41 -5.30 18.76
C GLU A 117 -6.71 -4.79 18.11
N GLU A 118 -7.59 -4.15 18.91
CA GLU A 118 -8.87 -3.62 18.44
C GLU A 118 -8.68 -2.61 17.31
N LYS A 119 -7.71 -1.71 17.48
CA LYS A 119 -7.42 -0.67 16.48
C LYS A 119 -6.86 -1.25 15.20
N VAL A 120 -5.97 -2.23 15.33
CA VAL A 120 -5.39 -2.91 14.16
C VAL A 120 -6.44 -3.73 13.42
N ILE A 121 -7.39 -4.35 14.13
CA ILE A 121 -8.53 -5.06 13.51
C ILE A 121 -9.38 -4.10 12.68
N GLU A 122 -9.73 -2.91 13.21
CA GLU A 122 -10.50 -1.93 12.45
C GLU A 122 -9.77 -1.42 11.22
N TRP A 123 -8.46 -1.20 11.32
CA TRP A 123 -7.64 -0.86 10.17
C TRP A 123 -7.53 -2.00 9.15
N ALA A 124 -7.37 -3.24 9.63
CA ALA A 124 -7.33 -4.42 8.77
C ALA A 124 -8.59 -4.58 7.94
N LYS A 125 -9.76 -4.35 8.54
CA LYS A 125 -11.05 -4.38 7.81
C LYS A 125 -11.08 -3.35 6.69
N GLN A 126 -10.69 -2.10 6.96
CA GLN A 126 -10.63 -1.06 5.92
C GLN A 126 -9.68 -1.47 4.79
N LEU A 127 -8.48 -1.98 5.12
CA LEU A 127 -7.50 -2.42 4.13
C LEU A 127 -8.01 -3.63 3.31
N CYS A 128 -8.75 -4.55 3.92
CA CYS A 128 -9.40 -5.64 3.18
C CYS A 128 -10.37 -5.12 2.12
N TYR A 129 -11.17 -4.10 2.41
CA TYR A 129 -12.07 -3.50 1.41
C TYR A 129 -11.31 -2.87 0.24
N LEU A 130 -10.19 -2.18 0.53
CA LEU A 130 -9.37 -1.57 -0.51
C LEU A 130 -8.69 -2.63 -1.39
N LEU A 131 -8.20 -3.70 -0.78
CA LEU A 131 -7.60 -4.81 -1.51
C LEU A 131 -8.63 -5.65 -2.29
N ASP A 132 -9.88 -5.76 -1.81
CA ASP A 132 -10.95 -6.45 -2.53
C ASP A 132 -11.42 -5.68 -3.78
N TYR A 133 -11.33 -4.34 -3.75
CA TYR A 133 -11.66 -3.48 -4.88
C TYR A 133 -10.75 -3.72 -6.10
N LEU A 134 -9.45 -3.93 -5.88
CA LEU A 134 -8.45 -3.98 -6.93
C LEU A 134 -8.61 -5.17 -7.91
N PRO A 135 -8.82 -6.42 -7.46
CA PRO A 135 -9.06 -7.56 -8.35
C PRO A 135 -10.38 -7.47 -9.12
N GLN A 136 -11.33 -6.62 -8.69
CA GLN A 136 -12.61 -6.42 -9.35
C GLN A 136 -12.52 -5.42 -10.53
N GLN A 137 -11.38 -4.77 -10.71
CA GLN A 137 -11.16 -3.89 -11.85
C GLN A 137 -11.06 -4.70 -13.16
N ASN A 138 -11.29 -4.06 -14.29
CA ASN A 138 -11.13 -4.69 -15.60
C ASN A 138 -10.12 -3.90 -16.45
N PRO A 139 -8.90 -4.39 -16.63
CA PRO A 139 -8.36 -5.67 -16.13
C PRO A 139 -8.10 -5.66 -14.60
N PRO A 140 -8.05 -6.84 -13.93
CA PRO A 140 -7.78 -6.96 -12.50
C PRO A 140 -6.41 -6.41 -12.12
N VAL A 141 -6.30 -5.81 -10.92
CA VAL A 141 -5.08 -5.19 -10.41
C VAL A 141 -4.60 -5.89 -9.14
N ILE A 142 -3.29 -6.01 -8.98
CA ILE A 142 -2.61 -6.46 -7.77
C ILE A 142 -1.75 -5.28 -7.28
N TYR A 143 -1.82 -4.94 -5.98
CA TYR A 143 -1.16 -3.77 -5.39
C TYR A 143 0.34 -3.96 -5.16
N ARG A 144 0.75 -5.09 -4.61
CA ARG A 144 2.12 -5.62 -4.42
C ARG A 144 3.05 -4.85 -3.48
N ASP A 145 2.66 -3.74 -2.89
CA ASP A 145 3.51 -2.97 -1.95
C ASP A 145 2.74 -2.45 -0.74
N MET A 146 1.87 -3.32 -0.15
CA MET A 146 1.17 -3.02 1.09
C MET A 146 2.16 -2.96 2.25
N LYS A 147 2.29 -1.77 2.85
CA LYS A 147 3.17 -1.51 4.01
C LYS A 147 2.72 -0.24 4.74
N PRO A 148 3.09 -0.05 6.03
CA PRO A 148 2.66 1.10 6.82
C PRO A 148 3.00 2.47 6.20
N SER A 149 4.12 2.61 5.49
CA SER A 149 4.50 3.88 4.87
C SER A 149 3.66 4.28 3.65
N ASN A 150 2.93 3.32 3.06
CA ASN A 150 2.03 3.54 1.93
C ASN A 150 0.57 3.69 2.37
N ILE A 151 0.29 3.75 3.66
CA ILE A 151 -1.04 3.88 4.25
C ILE A 151 -1.09 5.18 5.05
N ILE A 152 -1.94 6.12 4.64
CA ILE A 152 -2.17 7.37 5.37
C ILE A 152 -3.43 7.22 6.23
N LEU A 153 -3.31 7.60 7.49
CA LEU A 153 -4.41 7.69 8.46
C LEU A 153 -4.84 9.14 8.57
N GLU A 154 -6.05 9.45 8.14
CA GLU A 154 -6.68 10.74 8.39
C GLU A 154 -7.12 10.92 9.85
N SER A 155 -7.39 12.15 10.24
CA SER A 155 -7.84 12.49 11.60
C SER A 155 -9.18 11.86 11.99
N ASN A 156 -10.04 11.57 11.01
CA ASN A 156 -11.33 10.89 11.18
C ASN A 156 -11.21 9.36 11.32
N GLY A 157 -10.01 8.80 11.16
CA GLY A 157 -9.76 7.36 11.25
C GLY A 157 -9.82 6.62 9.90
N THR A 158 -10.05 7.31 8.80
CA THR A 158 -10.05 6.73 7.45
C THR A 158 -8.64 6.43 6.97
N LEU A 159 -8.47 5.29 6.29
CA LEU A 159 -7.20 4.88 5.69
C LEU A 159 -7.19 5.09 4.18
N HIS A 160 -6.07 5.56 3.67
CA HIS A 160 -5.82 5.73 2.23
C HIS A 160 -4.56 4.99 1.80
N LEU A 161 -4.59 4.37 0.61
CA LEU A 161 -3.40 3.82 -0.06
C LEU A 161 -2.85 4.82 -1.06
N VAL A 162 -1.56 5.17 -0.94
CA VAL A 162 -1.02 6.35 -1.64
C VAL A 162 0.07 6.08 -2.69
N ASP A 163 0.54 4.86 -2.86
CA ASP A 163 1.63 4.54 -3.80
C ASP A 163 1.27 3.34 -4.69
N PHE A 164 1.14 3.57 -5.99
CA PHE A 164 0.82 2.56 -7.01
C PHE A 164 2.04 2.16 -7.86
N GLY A 165 3.26 2.58 -7.47
CA GLY A 165 4.47 2.33 -8.24
C GLY A 165 4.85 0.86 -8.41
N ALA A 166 4.35 -0.02 -7.55
CA ALA A 166 4.52 -1.47 -7.66
C ALA A 166 3.27 -2.19 -8.19
N ALA A 167 2.13 -1.50 -8.30
CA ALA A 167 0.88 -2.10 -8.75
C ALA A 167 0.94 -2.53 -10.22
N ARG A 168 0.23 -3.60 -10.56
CA ARG A 168 0.16 -4.09 -11.94
C ARG A 168 -1.16 -4.75 -12.26
N VAL A 169 -1.46 -4.77 -13.56
CA VAL A 169 -2.55 -5.59 -14.10
C VAL A 169 -2.19 -7.07 -13.99
N TYR A 170 -3.11 -7.86 -13.46
CA TYR A 170 -3.00 -9.31 -13.47
C TYR A 170 -3.21 -9.86 -14.89
N LYS A 171 -2.31 -10.73 -15.35
CA LYS A 171 -2.41 -11.41 -16.66
C LYS A 171 -2.48 -12.92 -16.41
N ALA A 172 -3.56 -13.56 -16.86
CA ALA A 172 -3.75 -15.00 -16.71
C ALA A 172 -2.75 -15.85 -17.53
N ASP A 173 -2.09 -15.25 -18.51
CA ASP A 173 -1.26 -15.94 -19.51
C ASP A 173 0.11 -16.44 -18.99
N GLY A 174 0.33 -16.45 -17.68
CA GLY A 174 1.54 -17.04 -17.08
C GLY A 174 2.83 -16.26 -17.32
N ILE A 175 2.75 -14.98 -17.74
CA ILE A 175 3.94 -14.15 -17.91
C ILE A 175 4.53 -13.87 -16.53
N THR A 176 5.72 -14.43 -16.27
CA THR A 176 6.49 -14.17 -15.06
C THR A 176 6.79 -12.68 -14.89
N ASP A 177 6.88 -12.24 -13.64
CA ASP A 177 7.31 -10.88 -13.34
C ASP A 177 8.73 -10.64 -13.86
N THR A 178 8.90 -9.63 -14.70
CA THR A 178 10.21 -9.30 -15.29
C THR A 178 11.12 -8.50 -14.35
N MET A 179 10.56 -7.98 -13.26
CA MET A 179 11.29 -7.22 -12.23
C MET A 179 10.76 -7.59 -10.85
N ILE A 180 11.68 -7.61 -9.87
CA ILE A 180 11.33 -7.76 -8.47
C ILE A 180 10.74 -6.44 -7.98
N PHE A 181 9.46 -6.44 -7.64
CA PHE A 181 8.76 -5.33 -7.04
C PHE A 181 8.33 -5.68 -5.62
N GLY A 182 8.20 -4.65 -4.79
CA GLY A 182 7.78 -4.77 -3.41
C GLY A 182 8.91 -4.44 -2.42
N THR A 183 8.53 -4.23 -1.19
CA THR A 183 9.46 -3.85 -0.12
C THR A 183 9.90 -5.09 0.65
N ARG A 184 11.21 -5.31 0.76
CA ARG A 184 11.78 -6.41 1.55
C ARG A 184 11.14 -6.45 2.94
N GLY A 185 10.77 -7.64 3.41
CA GLY A 185 10.09 -7.87 4.68
C GLY A 185 8.57 -7.80 4.59
N TYR A 186 7.99 -7.17 3.57
CA TYR A 186 6.53 -7.13 3.33
C TYR A 186 6.14 -7.91 2.08
N ALA A 187 6.97 -7.90 1.05
CA ALA A 187 6.69 -8.60 -0.20
C ALA A 187 6.62 -10.11 0.02
N SER A 188 5.69 -10.76 -0.65
CA SER A 188 5.49 -12.20 -0.56
C SER A 188 6.66 -13.01 -1.16
N PRO A 189 6.88 -14.27 -0.73
CA PRO A 189 7.97 -15.08 -1.25
C PRO A 189 7.96 -15.24 -2.77
N GLU A 190 6.79 -15.38 -3.40
CA GLU A 190 6.62 -15.50 -4.84
C GLU A 190 7.03 -14.23 -5.61
N GLN A 191 6.86 -13.03 -5.01
CA GLN A 191 7.34 -11.78 -5.62
C GLN A 191 8.86 -11.75 -5.75
N HIS A 192 9.59 -12.36 -4.81
CA HIS A 192 11.05 -12.44 -4.87
C HIS A 192 11.58 -13.50 -5.83
N CYS A 193 10.75 -14.49 -6.15
CA CYS A 193 11.14 -15.59 -7.05
C CYS A 193 10.74 -15.33 -8.51
N LEU A 194 10.31 -14.12 -8.85
CA LEU A 194 9.81 -13.77 -10.19
C LEU A 194 8.69 -14.71 -10.69
N ARG A 195 7.95 -15.32 -9.75
CA ARG A 195 6.77 -16.13 -10.07
C ARG A 195 5.60 -15.21 -10.34
N GLN A 196 4.63 -15.73 -11.06
CA GLN A 196 3.37 -15.02 -11.24
C GLN A 196 2.72 -14.76 -9.87
N THR A 197 2.41 -13.50 -9.59
CA THR A 197 1.72 -13.09 -8.37
C THR A 197 0.23 -12.90 -8.65
N ASP A 198 -0.62 -13.24 -7.68
CA ASP A 198 -2.05 -12.96 -7.68
C ASP A 198 -2.44 -12.16 -6.41
N CYS A 199 -3.75 -11.95 -6.18
CA CYS A 199 -4.24 -11.17 -5.04
C CYS A 199 -3.81 -11.72 -3.67
N ARG A 200 -3.40 -12.99 -3.55
CA ARG A 200 -2.90 -13.60 -2.32
C ARG A 200 -1.52 -13.06 -1.90
N ALA A 201 -0.78 -12.45 -2.83
CA ALA A 201 0.44 -11.70 -2.50
C ALA A 201 0.12 -10.44 -1.69
N ASP A 202 -0.98 -9.75 -1.98
CA ASP A 202 -1.43 -8.59 -1.21
C ASP A 202 -1.90 -8.99 0.19
N LEU A 203 -2.54 -10.16 0.34
CA LEU A 203 -2.91 -10.71 1.65
C LEU A 203 -1.69 -11.05 2.52
N PHE A 204 -0.61 -11.55 1.90
CA PHE A 204 0.66 -11.73 2.60
C PHE A 204 1.23 -10.39 3.09
N SER A 205 1.31 -9.41 2.20
CA SER A 205 1.83 -8.08 2.54
C SER A 205 0.96 -7.36 3.59
N LEU A 206 -0.36 -7.56 3.54
CA LEU A 206 -1.27 -7.12 4.60
C LEU A 206 -0.93 -7.81 5.93
N GLY A 207 -0.77 -9.13 5.96
CA GLY A 207 -0.36 -9.88 7.15
C GLY A 207 0.93 -9.35 7.78
N MET A 208 1.95 -9.06 6.96
CA MET A 208 3.21 -8.45 7.41
C MET A 208 3.01 -7.01 7.93
N THR A 209 2.11 -6.27 7.32
CA THR A 209 1.71 -4.93 7.79
C THR A 209 1.03 -5.02 9.15
N LEU A 210 0.09 -5.96 9.35
CA LEU A 210 -0.56 -6.20 10.63
C LEU A 210 0.44 -6.64 11.70
N HIS A 211 1.39 -7.52 11.36
CA HIS A 211 2.47 -7.90 12.27
C HIS A 211 3.23 -6.68 12.78
N HIS A 212 3.66 -5.80 11.86
CA HIS A 212 4.38 -4.57 12.23
C HIS A 212 3.51 -3.64 13.09
N LEU A 213 2.24 -3.45 12.74
CA LEU A 213 1.30 -2.61 13.50
C LEU A 213 1.05 -3.14 14.92
N LEU A 214 0.95 -4.45 15.11
CA LEU A 214 0.69 -5.09 16.41
C LEU A 214 1.92 -5.13 17.32
N THR A 215 3.10 -5.33 16.75
CA THR A 215 4.33 -5.56 17.51
C THR A 215 5.23 -4.32 17.63
N GLY A 216 5.13 -3.38 16.68
CA GLY A 216 6.09 -2.30 16.51
C GLY A 216 7.43 -2.74 15.92
N ILE A 217 7.59 -4.02 15.57
CA ILE A 217 8.84 -4.58 15.03
C ILE A 217 8.82 -4.51 13.52
N ASP A 218 9.77 -3.79 12.95
CA ASP A 218 9.93 -3.65 11.50
C ASP A 218 10.36 -4.98 10.86
N PRO A 219 9.55 -5.57 9.97
CA PRO A 219 9.88 -6.84 9.31
C PRO A 219 11.17 -6.81 8.49
N ARG A 220 11.64 -5.63 8.09
CA ARG A 220 12.92 -5.46 7.37
C ARG A 220 14.13 -5.80 8.21
N SER A 221 14.01 -5.71 9.54
CA SER A 221 15.09 -5.99 10.50
C SER A 221 15.32 -7.49 10.75
N SER A 222 14.28 -8.31 10.55
CA SER A 222 14.30 -9.75 10.89
C SER A 222 14.46 -10.69 9.70
N GLY A 223 14.53 -10.17 8.48
CA GLY A 223 14.56 -11.00 7.27
C GLY A 223 13.21 -11.68 7.03
N TYR A 224 13.23 -12.89 6.41
CA TYR A 224 11.99 -13.67 6.15
C TYR A 224 11.58 -14.58 7.32
N MET A 225 12.38 -14.64 8.38
CA MET A 225 12.07 -15.44 9.58
C MET A 225 11.55 -14.51 10.67
N TYR A 226 10.25 -14.26 10.66
CA TYR A 226 9.61 -13.51 11.74
C TYR A 226 8.93 -14.48 12.70
N ALA A 227 9.13 -14.20 13.96
CA ALA A 227 8.40 -14.88 15.02
C ALA A 227 6.94 -14.41 15.02
N SER A 228 6.03 -15.29 15.42
CA SER A 228 4.61 -14.96 15.61
C SER A 228 4.43 -13.72 16.48
N VAL A 229 3.36 -12.95 16.25
CA VAL A 229 3.09 -11.68 16.94
C VAL A 229 3.10 -11.79 18.46
N ARG A 230 2.68 -12.94 19.01
CA ARG A 230 2.67 -13.18 20.47
C ARG A 230 4.06 -13.44 21.06
N ASN A 231 5.06 -13.74 20.26
CA ASN A 231 6.45 -13.81 20.74
C ASN A 231 6.98 -12.40 21.11
N TRP A 232 6.36 -11.37 20.56
CA TRP A 232 6.71 -9.95 20.81
C TRP A 232 5.76 -9.28 21.79
N ASN A 233 4.48 -9.70 21.79
CA ASN A 233 3.47 -9.12 22.65
C ASN A 233 2.47 -10.18 23.13
N LEU A 234 2.66 -10.69 24.35
CA LEU A 234 1.82 -11.74 24.94
C LEU A 234 0.38 -11.29 25.25
N SER A 235 0.09 -9.97 25.25
CA SER A 235 -1.26 -9.46 25.47
C SER A 235 -2.18 -9.66 24.28
N LEU A 236 -1.62 -9.91 23.10
CA LEU A 236 -2.39 -10.19 21.88
C LEU A 236 -3.13 -11.52 22.00
N SER A 237 -4.33 -11.58 21.42
CA SER A 237 -5.13 -12.79 21.41
C SER A 237 -4.51 -13.87 20.53
N LYS A 238 -4.78 -15.15 20.86
CA LYS A 238 -4.39 -16.29 20.00
C LYS A 238 -5.11 -16.24 18.64
N ARG A 239 -6.19 -15.49 18.53
CA ARG A 239 -6.97 -15.39 17.31
C ARG A 239 -6.32 -14.44 16.32
N ILE A 240 -5.89 -13.25 16.75
CA ILE A 240 -5.16 -12.34 15.87
C ILE A 240 -3.83 -12.95 15.43
N GLU A 241 -3.16 -13.70 16.32
CA GLU A 241 -1.96 -14.48 15.97
C GLU A 241 -2.23 -15.42 14.80
N LYS A 242 -3.26 -16.27 14.90
CA LYS A 242 -3.64 -17.20 13.83
C LYS A 242 -4.01 -16.52 12.53
N ILE A 243 -4.67 -15.37 12.59
CA ILE A 243 -5.02 -14.57 11.40
C ILE A 243 -3.74 -14.09 10.71
N VAL A 244 -2.81 -13.51 11.46
CA VAL A 244 -1.54 -13.02 10.90
C VAL A 244 -0.72 -14.19 10.35
N ASP A 245 -0.59 -15.30 11.10
CA ASP A 245 0.15 -16.48 10.66
C ASP A 245 -0.43 -17.06 9.35
N LYS A 246 -1.76 -17.11 9.23
CA LYS A 246 -2.43 -17.57 8.01
C LYS A 246 -2.22 -16.61 6.84
N CYS A 247 -2.30 -15.29 7.04
CA CYS A 247 -1.97 -14.33 5.98
C CYS A 247 -0.54 -14.53 5.47
N THR A 248 0.41 -14.78 6.39
CA THR A 248 1.84 -14.82 6.10
C THR A 248 2.39 -16.22 5.82
N ALA A 249 1.53 -17.20 5.58
CA ALA A 249 1.94 -18.52 5.16
C ALA A 249 2.80 -18.47 3.88
N ILE A 250 3.86 -19.30 3.83
CA ILE A 250 4.83 -19.30 2.72
C ILE A 250 4.14 -19.64 1.40
N ASN A 251 3.33 -20.74 1.41
CA ASN A 251 2.60 -21.14 0.22
C ASN A 251 1.31 -20.34 0.09
N PRO A 252 1.02 -19.74 -1.08
CA PRO A 252 -0.22 -19.02 -1.31
C PRO A 252 -1.49 -19.83 -1.03
N GLU A 253 -1.44 -21.15 -1.23
CA GLU A 253 -2.57 -22.07 -1.00
C GLU A 253 -2.95 -22.20 0.50
N ASP A 254 -2.00 -21.94 1.39
CA ASP A 254 -2.21 -22.03 2.84
C ASP A 254 -2.71 -20.70 3.43
N ARG A 255 -2.75 -19.62 2.61
CA ARG A 255 -3.27 -18.30 2.99
C ARG A 255 -4.79 -18.22 2.88
N TYR A 256 -5.34 -17.08 3.28
CA TYR A 256 -6.67 -16.68 2.82
C TYR A 256 -6.67 -16.60 1.30
N GLN A 257 -7.74 -17.11 0.66
CA GLN A 257 -7.82 -17.13 -0.80
C GLN A 257 -8.37 -15.83 -1.39
N ASN A 258 -9.04 -15.02 -0.56
CA ASN A 258 -9.57 -13.70 -0.91
C ASN A 258 -9.76 -12.84 0.35
N CYS A 259 -10.02 -11.55 0.15
CA CYS A 259 -10.24 -10.61 1.24
C CYS A 259 -11.50 -10.93 2.06
N ASN A 260 -12.51 -11.57 1.47
CA ASN A 260 -13.76 -11.89 2.16
C ASN A 260 -13.57 -12.95 3.25
N GLU A 261 -12.69 -13.94 3.02
CA GLU A 261 -12.34 -14.94 4.03
C GLU A 261 -11.62 -14.29 5.22
N LEU A 262 -10.66 -13.40 4.95
CA LEU A 262 -9.94 -12.67 6.00
C LEU A 262 -10.88 -11.73 6.76
N LEU A 263 -11.74 -10.99 6.05
CA LEU A 263 -12.70 -10.07 6.65
C LEU A 263 -13.68 -10.82 7.57
N TYR A 264 -14.16 -11.99 7.16
CA TYR A 264 -15.02 -12.83 7.98
C TYR A 264 -14.34 -13.19 9.32
N ASP A 265 -13.09 -13.64 9.31
CA ASP A 265 -12.36 -13.99 10.53
C ASP A 265 -12.09 -12.77 11.42
N LEU A 266 -11.83 -11.58 10.84
CA LEU A 266 -11.66 -10.32 11.57
C LEU A 266 -12.96 -9.84 12.22
N GLU A 267 -14.11 -10.03 11.59
CA GLU A 267 -15.40 -9.64 12.13
C GLU A 267 -15.85 -10.55 13.28
N HIS A 268 -15.54 -11.85 13.18
CA HIS A 268 -15.94 -12.86 14.16
C HIS A 268 -14.82 -13.18 15.17
N ILE A 269 -13.79 -12.34 15.27
CA ILE A 269 -12.65 -12.58 16.14
C ILE A 269 -13.02 -12.68 17.64
N LYS A 270 -14.12 -12.10 18.05
CA LYS A 270 -14.63 -12.15 19.44
C LYS A 270 -15.64 -13.27 19.70
N ASP A 271 -16.09 -13.99 18.69
CA ASP A 271 -17.13 -15.01 18.83
C ASP A 271 -16.57 -16.29 19.47
N PRO A 272 -17.15 -16.77 20.61
CA PRO A 272 -16.62 -17.94 21.32
C PRO A 272 -16.62 -19.23 20.51
N GLU A 273 -17.57 -19.38 19.59
CA GLU A 273 -17.83 -20.61 18.84
C GLU A 273 -17.16 -20.66 17.45
N ASN A 274 -16.68 -19.55 16.92
CA ASN A 274 -16.09 -19.50 15.59
C ASN A 274 -14.58 -19.78 15.61
N ILE A 275 -14.24 -21.02 15.90
CA ILE A 275 -12.93 -21.56 15.59
C ILE A 275 -13.10 -22.36 14.29
N PHE A 276 -12.80 -21.74 13.14
CA PHE A 276 -12.68 -22.35 11.82
C PHE A 276 -13.93 -22.63 10.97
N PHE A 277 -13.98 -21.88 9.85
CA PHE A 277 -14.34 -22.33 8.51
C PHE A 277 -15.65 -23.08 8.27
N GLU A 278 -16.62 -22.37 7.78
CA GLU A 278 -17.35 -22.58 6.52
C GLU A 278 -18.57 -21.67 6.46
N LYS A 279 -18.65 -20.79 5.47
CA LYS A 279 -19.81 -20.02 4.99
C LYS A 279 -19.65 -18.50 4.92
N GLY A 280 -18.71 -18.05 4.10
CA GLY A 280 -18.50 -16.61 3.81
C GLY A 280 -19.34 -16.05 2.66
N LYS A 281 -20.66 -16.30 2.57
CA LYS A 281 -21.47 -15.79 1.44
C LYS A 281 -22.58 -14.77 1.77
N LYS A 282 -22.92 -14.53 3.04
CA LYS A 282 -24.07 -13.68 3.38
C LYS A 282 -23.77 -12.27 3.91
N THR A 283 -22.64 -12.02 4.52
CA THR A 283 -22.32 -10.76 5.23
C THR A 283 -21.92 -9.61 4.29
N TRP A 284 -21.45 -9.92 3.10
CA TRP A 284 -20.91 -8.97 2.14
C TRP A 284 -21.86 -7.85 1.67
N ARG A 285 -23.16 -8.14 1.56
CA ARG A 285 -24.15 -7.16 1.09
C ARG A 285 -24.41 -6.02 2.08
N MET A 286 -24.32 -6.27 3.38
CA MET A 286 -24.66 -5.30 4.41
C MET A 286 -23.53 -4.28 4.62
N PHE A 287 -22.26 -4.71 4.58
CA PHE A 287 -21.09 -3.86 4.78
C PHE A 287 -20.75 -3.03 3.54
N ARG A 288 -20.97 -3.53 2.34
CA ARG A 288 -20.84 -2.74 1.11
C ARG A 288 -21.71 -1.47 1.16
N HIS A 289 -22.88 -1.54 1.78
CA HIS A 289 -23.77 -0.39 1.95
C HIS A 289 -23.21 0.61 2.98
N MET A 290 -22.67 0.13 4.08
CA MET A 290 -22.10 0.97 5.15
C MET A 290 -20.80 1.66 4.71
N TYR A 291 -19.93 0.96 3.98
CA TYR A 291 -18.70 1.52 3.40
C TYR A 291 -19.00 2.55 2.30
N GLN A 292 -20.04 2.30 1.49
CA GLN A 292 -20.54 3.28 0.54
C GLN A 292 -21.06 4.56 1.21
N GLN A 293 -21.68 4.45 2.39
CA GLN A 293 -22.13 5.63 3.16
C GLN A 293 -20.97 6.42 3.78
N LEU A 294 -19.87 5.77 4.16
CA LEU A 294 -18.66 6.44 4.68
C LEU A 294 -17.90 7.24 3.61
N PHE A 295 -17.97 6.83 2.35
CA PHE A 295 -17.19 7.41 1.25
C PHE A 295 -18.03 8.09 0.15
N LEU A 296 -19.36 7.95 0.16
CA LEU A 296 -20.27 8.47 -0.86
C LEU A 296 -21.44 9.30 -0.29
N GLY A 297 -21.45 9.52 1.04
CA GLY A 297 -22.42 10.35 1.75
C GLY A 297 -22.06 11.82 1.84
#